data_06387a9bf087e26d069faccd15e112ee
#
_entry.id   06387a9bf087e26d069faccd15e112ee
#
_cell.length_a   1.000
_cell.length_b   1.000
_cell.length_c   1.000
_cell.angle_alpha   90.00
_cell.angle_beta   90.00
_cell.angle_gamma   90.00
#
_symmetry.space_group_name_H-M   'P 1'
#
loop_
_entity.id
_entity.type
_entity.pdbx_description
1 polymer ?
#
loop_
_entity_poly.entity_id
_entity_poly.type
_entity_poly.pdbx_seq_one_letter_code
_entity_poly.pdbx_strand_id
1 'polypeptide(L)'
;MKNDSPKSIAFVLDEMYVGGTEKSLIELLNAIDYSKYKITLFLKNTSGALQHLVNPKVSVRCWYTTDSQTALINHVKKLEFVRAFEGLYYRCLARMHRNDWVLNAHYATMCIPAVGKEKFDCVVAYQYCSPSVVAMALHNIPGKKKALFVHGKANRAPKLNPFLEKV
;
A
#
# COMPACT_ATOMS: atom_id res chain seq x y z
N MET A 1 -7.55 16.22 -31.12
CA MET A 1 -6.63 15.42 -30.29
C MET A 1 -7.18 15.46 -28.87
N LYS A 2 -7.64 14.32 -28.32
CA LYS A 2 -8.00 14.23 -26.91
C LYS A 2 -6.75 14.47 -26.09
N ASN A 3 -6.73 15.55 -25.31
CA ASN A 3 -5.70 15.83 -24.33
C ASN A 3 -5.92 14.86 -23.16
N ASP A 4 -5.49 13.60 -23.33
CA ASP A 4 -5.57 12.63 -22.25
C ASP A 4 -4.52 13.00 -21.22
N SER A 5 -4.97 13.52 -20.08
CA SER A 5 -4.10 13.78 -18.93
C SER A 5 -3.37 12.49 -18.53
N PRO A 6 -2.09 12.54 -18.10
CA PRO A 6 -1.34 11.36 -17.72
C PRO A 6 -2.10 10.51 -16.70
N LYS A 7 -2.15 9.20 -16.93
CA LYS A 7 -2.81 8.26 -16.00
C LYS A 7 -2.00 8.14 -14.72
N SER A 8 -2.67 8.19 -13.60
CA SER A 8 -2.05 8.10 -12.27
C SER A 8 -1.96 6.66 -11.77
N ILE A 9 -0.75 6.22 -11.44
CA ILE A 9 -0.50 4.87 -10.93
C ILE A 9 0.19 4.98 -9.57
N ALA A 10 -0.33 4.25 -8.59
CA ALA A 10 0.28 4.09 -7.28
C ALA A 10 0.91 2.70 -7.15
N PHE A 11 2.20 2.63 -6.86
CA PHE A 11 2.86 1.40 -6.42
C PHE A 11 2.96 1.38 -4.91
N VAL A 12 2.74 0.22 -4.30
CA VAL A 12 2.79 0.04 -2.84
C VAL A 12 3.80 -1.03 -2.49
N LEU A 13 4.72 -0.70 -1.61
CA LEU A 13 5.81 -1.56 -1.15
C LEU A 13 6.07 -1.33 0.35
N ASP A 14 6.68 -2.29 1.04
CA ASP A 14 7.11 -2.07 2.43
C ASP A 14 8.28 -1.09 2.49
N GLU A 15 9.42 -1.45 1.95
CA GLU A 15 10.65 -0.64 1.95
C GLU A 15 11.51 -0.95 0.73
N MET A 16 12.44 -0.06 0.40
CA MET A 16 13.39 -0.27 -0.70
C MET A 16 14.67 -0.97 -0.20
N TYR A 17 14.52 -2.20 0.29
CA TYR A 17 15.64 -3.05 0.70
C TYR A 17 16.46 -3.54 -0.49
N VAL A 18 17.60 -4.20 -0.21
CA VAL A 18 18.41 -4.86 -1.23
C VAL A 18 17.80 -6.22 -1.56
N GLY A 19 16.92 -6.25 -2.57
CA GLY A 19 16.22 -7.46 -3.00
C GLY A 19 15.90 -7.47 -4.49
N GLY A 20 15.47 -8.63 -5.00
CA GLY A 20 15.09 -8.79 -6.41
C GLY A 20 13.82 -8.02 -6.77
N THR A 21 12.84 -7.98 -5.88
CA THR A 21 11.58 -7.23 -6.05
C THR A 21 11.85 -5.73 -6.21
N GLU A 22 12.68 -5.16 -5.35
CA GLU A 22 13.02 -3.75 -5.33
C GLU A 22 13.83 -3.36 -6.56
N LYS A 23 14.82 -4.17 -6.96
CA LYS A 23 15.57 -3.97 -8.20
C LYS A 23 14.66 -4.03 -9.42
N SER A 24 13.77 -5.01 -9.48
CA SER A 24 12.77 -5.12 -10.56
C SER A 24 11.84 -3.90 -10.62
N LEU A 25 11.45 -3.34 -9.46
CA LEU A 25 10.66 -2.11 -9.43
C LEU A 25 11.46 -0.92 -9.95
N ILE A 26 12.72 -0.77 -9.55
CA ILE A 26 13.60 0.32 -10.05
C ILE A 26 13.71 0.27 -11.58
N GLU A 27 13.98 -0.90 -12.15
CA GLU A 27 14.04 -1.08 -13.61
C GLU A 27 12.72 -0.72 -14.27
N LEU A 28 11.59 -1.18 -13.72
CA LEU A 28 10.27 -0.82 -14.21
C LEU A 28 10.05 0.69 -14.16
N LEU A 29 10.37 1.34 -13.04
CA LEU A 29 10.21 2.78 -12.87
C LEU A 29 11.10 3.58 -13.83
N ASN A 30 12.29 3.07 -14.20
CA ASN A 30 13.16 3.72 -15.16
C ASN A 30 12.67 3.54 -16.62
N ALA A 31 11.91 2.46 -16.91
CA ALA A 31 11.38 2.17 -18.24
C ALA A 31 10.02 2.86 -18.52
N ILE A 32 9.36 3.44 -17.51
CA ILE A 32 8.03 4.06 -17.66
C ILE A 32 8.12 5.36 -18.48
N ASP A 33 7.18 5.53 -19.42
CA ASP A 33 6.95 6.79 -20.14
C ASP A 33 6.20 7.81 -19.26
N TYR A 34 6.93 8.70 -18.62
CA TYR A 34 6.38 9.73 -17.73
C TYR A 34 5.57 10.82 -18.46
N SER A 35 5.55 10.85 -19.78
CA SER A 35 4.62 11.70 -20.52
C SER A 35 3.18 11.17 -20.46
N LYS A 36 3.03 9.85 -20.27
CA LYS A 36 1.74 9.16 -20.23
C LYS A 36 1.30 8.77 -18.83
N TYR A 37 2.26 8.65 -17.89
CA TYR A 37 1.98 8.13 -16.55
C TYR A 37 2.58 9.02 -15.46
N LYS A 38 1.75 9.35 -14.48
CA LYS A 38 2.16 9.97 -13.21
C LYS A 38 2.28 8.90 -12.15
N ILE A 39 3.48 8.70 -11.61
CA ILE A 39 3.77 7.61 -10.69
C ILE A 39 3.91 8.13 -9.26
N THR A 40 3.25 7.46 -8.33
CA THR A 40 3.44 7.62 -6.88
C THR A 40 3.88 6.28 -6.29
N LEU A 41 4.96 6.27 -5.55
CA LEU A 41 5.46 5.12 -4.80
C LEU A 41 5.14 5.31 -3.32
N PHE A 42 4.28 4.44 -2.78
CA PHE A 42 3.97 4.39 -1.36
C PHE A 42 4.87 3.37 -0.67
N LEU A 43 5.69 3.84 0.25
CA LEU A 43 6.55 3.01 1.09
C LEU A 43 6.06 3.03 2.53
N LYS A 44 6.18 1.92 3.24
CA LYS A 44 5.92 1.85 4.67
C LYS A 44 6.94 2.70 5.43
N ASN A 45 8.21 2.53 5.09
CA ASN A 45 9.30 3.35 5.60
C ASN A 45 10.17 3.86 4.45
N THR A 46 10.76 5.03 4.62
CA THR A 46 11.62 5.68 3.63
C THR A 46 13.11 5.55 3.95
N SER A 47 13.50 4.51 4.69
CA SER A 47 14.89 4.26 5.12
C SER A 47 15.62 3.19 4.31
N GLY A 48 15.02 2.66 3.25
CA GLY A 48 15.57 1.57 2.47
C GLY A 48 16.84 1.92 1.69
N ALA A 49 17.81 1.01 1.66
CA ALA A 49 19.13 1.22 1.05
C ALA A 49 19.08 1.56 -0.46
N LEU A 50 18.05 1.07 -1.17
CA LEU A 50 17.89 1.32 -2.61
C LEU A 50 17.00 2.53 -2.93
N GLN A 51 16.51 3.27 -1.94
CA GLN A 51 15.61 4.40 -2.17
C GLN A 51 16.24 5.51 -3.03
N HIS A 52 17.54 5.74 -2.90
CA HIS A 52 18.28 6.73 -3.68
C HIS A 52 18.35 6.41 -5.18
N LEU A 53 18.03 5.16 -5.59
CA LEU A 53 17.99 4.73 -6.98
C LEU A 53 16.60 4.89 -7.62
N VAL A 54 15.59 5.30 -6.85
CA VAL A 54 14.24 5.54 -7.39
C VAL A 54 14.30 6.76 -8.31
N ASN A 55 13.70 6.61 -9.50
CA ASN A 55 13.68 7.69 -10.50
C ASN A 55 13.13 9.00 -9.89
N PRO A 56 13.80 10.15 -10.04
CA PRO A 56 13.40 11.41 -9.43
C PRO A 56 12.03 11.95 -9.92
N LYS A 57 11.49 11.44 -11.04
CA LYS A 57 10.14 11.76 -11.50
C LYS A 57 9.03 11.06 -10.70
N VAL A 58 9.39 10.09 -9.85
CA VAL A 58 8.45 9.37 -8.99
C VAL A 58 8.18 10.15 -7.71
N SER A 59 6.91 10.38 -7.40
CA SER A 59 6.52 10.95 -6.10
C SER A 59 6.59 9.86 -5.03
N VAL A 60 7.59 9.90 -4.15
CA VAL A 60 7.71 8.95 -3.04
C VAL A 60 6.94 9.47 -1.83
N ARG A 61 6.09 8.63 -1.23
CA ARG A 61 5.30 8.94 -0.02
C ARG A 61 5.44 7.83 1.00
N CYS A 62 5.60 8.19 2.26
CA CYS A 62 5.52 7.24 3.37
C CYS A 62 4.05 7.06 3.77
N TRP A 63 3.59 5.81 3.88
CA TRP A 63 2.23 5.53 4.34
C TRP A 63 2.16 5.18 5.83
N TYR A 64 3.26 4.81 6.44
CA TYR A 64 3.33 4.55 7.89
C TYR A 64 3.81 5.79 8.64
N THR A 65 3.00 6.86 8.60
CA THR A 65 3.36 8.14 9.24
C THR A 65 2.83 8.28 10.67
N THR A 66 1.91 7.39 11.07
CA THR A 66 1.22 7.50 12.35
C THR A 66 0.92 6.12 12.88
N ASP A 67 1.26 5.84 14.13
CA ASP A 67 0.84 4.60 14.76
C ASP A 67 -0.70 4.54 14.88
N SER A 68 -1.21 3.33 15.04
CA SER A 68 -2.67 3.12 15.10
C SER A 68 -3.32 3.81 16.32
N GLN A 69 -2.56 4.14 17.39
CA GLN A 69 -3.09 4.83 18.56
C GLN A 69 -3.29 6.31 18.27
N THR A 70 -2.28 6.94 17.70
CA THR A 70 -2.34 8.35 17.30
C THR A 70 -3.41 8.58 16.23
N ALA A 71 -3.59 7.64 15.29
CA ALA A 71 -4.65 7.70 14.29
C ALA A 71 -6.06 7.70 14.96
N LEU A 72 -6.30 6.79 15.91
CA LEU A 72 -7.57 6.71 16.63
C LEU A 72 -7.85 8.00 17.42
N ILE A 73 -6.86 8.51 18.15
CA ILE A 73 -6.99 9.77 18.91
C ILE A 73 -7.34 10.93 17.97
N ASN A 74 -6.71 11.00 16.81
CA ASN A 74 -6.97 12.05 15.83
C ASN A 74 -8.40 11.98 15.25
N HIS A 75 -8.95 10.77 15.02
CA HIS A 75 -10.34 10.61 14.59
C HIS A 75 -11.33 11.03 15.67
N VAL A 76 -11.08 10.68 16.93
CA VAL A 76 -11.92 11.12 18.06
C VAL A 76 -11.89 12.65 18.19
N LYS A 77 -10.71 13.27 18.12
CA LYS A 77 -10.57 14.74 18.17
C LYS A 77 -11.29 15.47 17.02
N LYS A 78 -11.41 14.82 15.85
CA LYS A 78 -12.13 15.38 14.69
C LYS A 78 -13.62 15.05 14.65
N LEU A 79 -14.16 14.41 15.70
CA LEU A 79 -15.55 13.95 15.78
C LEU A 79 -15.93 12.94 14.66
N GLU A 80 -14.96 12.22 14.12
CA GLU A 80 -15.16 11.19 13.11
C GLU A 80 -15.46 9.83 13.78
N PHE A 81 -16.57 9.75 14.51
CA PHE A 81 -16.92 8.61 15.36
C PHE A 81 -17.01 7.27 14.59
N VAL A 82 -17.51 7.28 13.36
CA VAL A 82 -17.60 6.06 12.54
C VAL A 82 -16.19 5.51 12.28
N ARG A 83 -15.24 6.35 11.88
CA ARG A 83 -13.84 5.95 11.65
C ARG A 83 -13.12 5.54 12.92
N ALA A 84 -13.44 6.20 14.04
CA ALA A 84 -12.90 5.81 15.34
C ALA A 84 -13.39 4.41 15.73
N PHE A 85 -14.68 4.11 15.49
CA PHE A 85 -15.27 2.80 15.76
C PHE A 85 -14.68 1.71 14.84
N GLU A 86 -14.56 1.98 13.54
CA GLU A 86 -13.89 1.08 12.59
C GLU A 86 -12.44 0.80 13.02
N GLY A 87 -11.69 1.84 13.39
CA GLY A 87 -10.32 1.69 13.89
C GLY A 87 -10.25 0.83 15.15
N LEU A 88 -11.19 0.98 16.10
CA LEU A 88 -11.27 0.16 17.30
C LEU A 88 -11.60 -1.30 16.95
N TYR A 89 -12.57 -1.52 16.07
CA TYR A 89 -12.96 -2.84 15.58
C TYR A 89 -11.77 -3.61 14.97
N TYR A 90 -11.04 -2.99 14.04
CA TYR A 90 -9.85 -3.61 13.44
C TYR A 90 -8.72 -3.86 14.44
N ARG A 91 -8.57 -3.01 15.46
CA ARG A 91 -7.62 -3.26 16.56
C ARG A 91 -7.99 -4.49 17.38
N CYS A 92 -9.27 -4.66 17.69
CA CYS A 92 -9.75 -5.86 18.36
C CYS A 92 -9.46 -7.09 17.51
N LEU A 93 -9.76 -7.07 16.20
CA LEU A 93 -9.47 -8.17 15.29
C LEU A 93 -7.96 -8.46 15.21
N ALA A 94 -7.10 -7.45 15.07
CA ALA A 94 -5.67 -7.63 15.08
C ALA A 94 -5.18 -8.31 16.37
N ARG A 95 -5.73 -7.91 17.53
CA ARG A 95 -5.39 -8.49 18.82
C ARG A 95 -5.87 -9.93 18.98
N MET A 96 -7.08 -10.25 18.48
CA MET A 96 -7.62 -11.62 18.47
C MET A 96 -6.76 -12.55 17.60
N HIS A 97 -6.25 -12.06 16.49
CA HIS A 97 -5.42 -12.82 15.55
C HIS A 97 -3.91 -12.61 15.76
N ARG A 98 -3.47 -12.31 16.99
CA ARG A 98 -2.07 -12.03 17.31
C ARG A 98 -1.10 -13.14 16.90
N ASN A 99 -1.53 -14.38 16.94
CA ASN A 99 -0.73 -15.55 16.60
C ASN A 99 -0.73 -15.87 15.09
N ASP A 100 -1.61 -15.24 14.31
CA ASP A 100 -1.65 -15.34 12.85
C ASP A 100 -1.08 -14.04 12.27
N TRP A 101 0.17 -14.09 11.84
CA TRP A 101 0.90 -12.91 11.36
C TRP A 101 0.25 -12.25 10.14
N VAL A 102 -0.42 -13.05 9.26
CA VAL A 102 -1.10 -12.54 8.07
C VAL A 102 -2.34 -11.72 8.46
N LEU A 103 -3.22 -12.31 9.27
CA LEU A 103 -4.43 -11.64 9.74
C LEU A 103 -4.10 -10.45 10.64
N ASN A 104 -3.11 -10.61 11.53
CA ASN A 104 -2.67 -9.53 12.40
C ASN A 104 -2.15 -8.34 11.59
N ALA A 105 -1.24 -8.56 10.62
CA ALA A 105 -0.69 -7.50 9.79
C ALA A 105 -1.75 -6.83 8.91
N HIS A 106 -2.71 -7.62 8.37
CA HIS A 106 -3.83 -7.09 7.60
C HIS A 106 -4.69 -6.16 8.45
N TYR A 107 -5.21 -6.63 9.59
CA TYR A 107 -6.08 -5.82 10.43
C TYR A 107 -5.36 -4.62 11.07
N ALA A 108 -4.08 -4.76 11.43
CA ALA A 108 -3.27 -3.63 11.88
C ALA A 108 -3.14 -2.55 10.80
N THR A 109 -3.04 -2.94 9.53
CA THR A 109 -3.00 -1.99 8.41
C THR A 109 -4.34 -1.32 8.18
N MET A 110 -5.46 -2.03 8.38
CA MET A 110 -6.80 -1.45 8.30
C MET A 110 -7.04 -0.33 9.34
N CYS A 111 -6.31 -0.34 10.46
CA CYS A 111 -6.35 0.76 11.43
C CYS A 111 -5.67 2.05 10.93
N ILE A 112 -4.88 1.99 9.83
CA ILE A 112 -4.19 3.15 9.28
C ILE A 112 -5.20 3.94 8.44
N PRO A 113 -5.29 5.27 8.59
CA PRO A 113 -6.20 6.07 7.79
C PRO A 113 -5.90 5.95 6.29
N ALA A 114 -6.94 6.10 5.47
CA ALA A 114 -6.76 6.19 4.02
C ALA A 114 -5.76 7.30 3.67
N VAL A 115 -4.82 7.00 2.76
CA VAL A 115 -3.74 7.91 2.38
C VAL A 115 -4.27 8.95 1.38
N GLY A 116 -4.76 10.07 1.93
CA GLY A 116 -5.22 11.19 1.13
C GLY A 116 -6.57 10.97 0.44
N LYS A 117 -7.01 12.02 -0.29
CA LYS A 117 -8.25 12.01 -1.09
C LYS A 117 -7.98 11.73 -2.58
N GLU A 118 -6.71 11.65 -2.98
CA GLU A 118 -6.29 11.45 -4.36
C GLU A 118 -6.73 10.05 -4.84
N LYS A 119 -7.42 9.99 -5.96
CA LYS A 119 -7.88 8.73 -6.57
C LYS A 119 -6.99 8.39 -7.75
N PHE A 120 -6.35 7.23 -7.69
CA PHE A 120 -5.48 6.72 -8.74
C PHE A 120 -6.26 5.96 -9.82
N ASP A 121 -5.78 5.95 -11.05
CA ASP A 121 -6.34 5.11 -12.10
C ASP A 121 -6.02 3.62 -11.85
N CYS A 122 -4.83 3.33 -11.32
CA CYS A 122 -4.46 1.99 -10.88
C CYS A 122 -3.65 2.05 -9.57
N VAL A 123 -3.91 1.11 -8.66
CA VAL A 123 -3.10 0.88 -7.45
C VAL A 123 -2.52 -0.52 -7.53
N VAL A 124 -1.22 -0.63 -7.38
CA VAL A 124 -0.45 -1.87 -7.56
C VAL A 124 0.20 -2.27 -6.24
N ALA A 125 -0.23 -3.37 -5.66
CA ALA A 125 0.51 -4.03 -4.58
C ALA A 125 1.71 -4.76 -5.21
N TYR A 126 2.91 -4.19 -5.08
CA TYR A 126 4.08 -4.74 -5.75
C TYR A 126 4.76 -5.87 -4.99
N GLN A 127 4.35 -6.11 -3.74
CA GLN A 127 4.90 -7.13 -2.86
C GLN A 127 3.78 -8.01 -2.29
N TYR A 128 3.41 -9.07 -3.03
CA TYR A 128 2.29 -9.95 -2.68
C TYR A 128 2.46 -10.71 -1.35
N CYS A 129 3.70 -10.94 -0.94
CA CYS A 129 4.02 -11.67 0.29
C CYS A 129 3.87 -10.81 1.56
N SER A 130 3.68 -9.49 1.43
CA SER A 130 3.41 -8.61 2.57
C SER A 130 1.90 -8.36 2.72
N PRO A 131 1.24 -8.90 3.76
CA PRO A 131 -0.18 -8.64 4.03
C PRO A 131 -0.48 -7.16 4.23
N SER A 132 0.46 -6.42 4.80
CA SER A 132 0.33 -4.97 5.00
C SER A 132 0.30 -4.21 3.68
N VAL A 133 1.18 -4.55 2.72
CA VAL A 133 1.20 -3.93 1.38
C VAL A 133 -0.09 -4.21 0.65
N VAL A 134 -0.57 -5.46 0.69
CA VAL A 134 -1.82 -5.86 0.04
C VAL A 134 -3.01 -5.13 0.67
N ALA A 135 -3.13 -5.12 2.00
CA ALA A 135 -4.20 -4.42 2.70
C ALA A 135 -4.19 -2.91 2.39
N MET A 136 -3.01 -2.29 2.39
CA MET A 136 -2.84 -0.87 2.06
C MET A 136 -3.30 -0.56 0.64
N ALA A 137 -2.88 -1.37 -0.34
CA ALA A 137 -3.25 -1.19 -1.73
C ALA A 137 -4.76 -1.42 -1.96
N LEU A 138 -5.35 -2.42 -1.31
CA LEU A 138 -6.76 -2.77 -1.52
C LEU A 138 -7.71 -1.79 -0.83
N HIS A 139 -7.43 -1.35 0.39
CA HIS A 139 -8.40 -0.67 1.23
C HIS A 139 -8.07 0.80 1.49
N ASN A 140 -6.79 1.15 1.67
CA ASN A 140 -6.42 2.46 2.19
C ASN A 140 -6.04 3.48 1.11
N ILE A 141 -5.69 3.02 -0.11
CA ILE A 141 -5.37 3.91 -1.24
C ILE A 141 -6.53 3.86 -2.25
N PRO A 142 -7.26 4.98 -2.47
CA PRO A 142 -8.35 5.01 -3.44
C PRO A 142 -7.85 4.81 -4.89
N GLY A 143 -8.46 3.88 -5.63
CA GLY A 143 -8.09 3.61 -7.03
C GLY A 143 -9.23 3.00 -7.82
N LYS A 144 -9.29 3.29 -9.13
CA LYS A 144 -10.28 2.73 -10.05
C LYS A 144 -10.06 1.24 -10.30
N LYS A 145 -8.78 0.85 -10.39
CA LYS A 145 -8.33 -0.54 -10.60
C LYS A 145 -7.32 -0.90 -9.53
N LYS A 146 -7.29 -2.18 -9.15
CA LYS A 146 -6.32 -2.75 -8.23
C LYS A 146 -5.56 -3.87 -8.95
N ALA A 147 -4.27 -3.95 -8.74
CA ALA A 147 -3.42 -5.01 -9.30
C ALA A 147 -2.48 -5.54 -8.23
N LEU A 148 -2.08 -6.78 -8.38
CA LEU A 148 -1.12 -7.45 -7.51
C LEU A 148 0.00 -8.04 -8.36
N PHE A 149 1.25 -7.72 -8.04
CA PHE A 149 2.41 -8.36 -8.65
C PHE A 149 2.86 -9.56 -7.80
N VAL A 150 2.92 -10.71 -8.45
CA VAL A 150 3.39 -11.96 -7.83
C VAL A 150 4.83 -12.23 -8.30
N HIS A 151 5.80 -11.94 -7.44
CA HIS A 151 7.20 -12.26 -7.67
C HIS A 151 7.50 -13.67 -7.12
N GLY A 152 7.40 -14.68 -7.95
CA GLY A 152 7.66 -16.06 -7.56
C GLY A 152 6.58 -17.05 -7.98
N LYS A 153 6.51 -18.19 -7.30
CA LYS A 153 5.52 -19.23 -7.63
C LYS A 153 4.12 -18.81 -7.20
N ALA A 154 3.22 -18.61 -8.14
CA ALA A 154 1.84 -18.16 -7.91
C ALA A 154 1.03 -19.10 -6.99
N ASN A 155 1.37 -20.39 -6.92
CA ASN A 155 0.69 -21.35 -6.04
C ASN A 155 0.86 -21.08 -4.53
N ARG A 156 1.75 -20.17 -4.14
CA ARG A 156 1.91 -19.75 -2.74
C ARG A 156 1.07 -18.52 -2.39
N ALA A 157 0.59 -17.78 -3.38
CA ALA A 157 -0.14 -16.53 -3.15
C ALA A 157 -1.41 -16.69 -2.30
N PRO A 158 -2.29 -17.69 -2.52
CA PRO A 158 -3.51 -17.85 -1.71
C PRO A 158 -3.24 -18.16 -0.23
N LYS A 159 -2.14 -18.87 0.06
CA LYS A 159 -1.75 -19.19 1.44
C LYS A 159 -1.23 -17.98 2.21
N LEU A 160 -0.78 -16.95 1.50
CA LEU A 160 -0.18 -15.75 2.08
C LEU A 160 -1.21 -14.62 2.25
N ASN A 161 -2.37 -14.71 1.60
CA ASN A 161 -3.39 -13.68 1.76
C ASN A 161 -4.80 -14.21 1.46
N PRO A 162 -5.55 -14.62 2.50
CA PRO A 162 -6.91 -15.13 2.35
C PRO A 162 -7.90 -14.08 1.84
N PHE A 163 -7.50 -12.81 1.76
CA PHE A 163 -8.35 -11.72 1.27
C PHE A 163 -8.29 -11.52 -0.24
N LEU A 164 -7.39 -12.23 -0.95
CA LEU A 164 -7.28 -12.14 -2.42
C LEU A 164 -8.44 -12.85 -3.15
N GLU A 165 -9.16 -13.74 -2.50
CA GLU A 165 -10.32 -14.42 -3.08
C GLU A 165 -11.55 -13.50 -3.26
N LYS A 166 -11.50 -12.28 -2.74
CA LYS A 166 -12.60 -11.30 -2.76
C LYS A 166 -12.36 -10.11 -3.70
N VAL A 167 -11.34 -10.20 -4.56
CA VAL A 167 -10.94 -9.11 -5.48
C VAL A 167 -11.25 -9.47 -6.92
#